data_1d0e1bc48aa0175bd3373a4706fac50e
#
_entry.id   1d0e1bc48aa0175bd3373a4706fac50e
#
_cell.length_a   1.000
_cell.length_b   1.000
_cell.length_c   1.000
_cell.angle_alpha   90.00
_cell.angle_beta   90.00
_cell.angle_gamma   90.00
#
_symmetry.space_group_name_H-M   'P 1'
#
loop_
_entity.id
_entity.type
_entity.pdbx_description
1 polymer ?
#
loop_
_entity_poly.entity_id
_entity_poly.type
_entity_poly.pdbx_seq_one_letter_code
_entity_poly.pdbx_strand_id
1 'polypeptide(L)'
;AIMPDWFSPSAKYEETFRRTLEGARVVLSLRLDKGGYAKHGTGIAVRVLVIDKVPGEIGVSTINRGAVGELFAALPPVPLRATLRDPTQAAAPRPKLSLFRSVKTGPARPVIVRAPQTNDVRPVAYEVLDEPAAMGEQRGVYADYRPSRVVIAEAGEHPTHLVESAAMASIAAPKPNYVPSLPERTVTARLLSAAQLETVIYAGEAWSRDLHGRFSHPAGEVALKEDPEGKLYRTGFFLGDGTGAGKGRQAAACILDQWIKGNRRHIWISKNAPLLEDAQRDWTAIGGLPSDILDLARWKIGEEITAPEGILFVPYGTLRSSRVEDTRLDQIVRWAGEDYEGVIVFDEAHEMGGVAGGEGALGQKQGSLQGIAGVLLQNTLPRARVLYASATGASDVNNLAYAVRLGLWGPGTAFATREQFISEIRDGGIAAMELVARDLKASGLYLARALSFAGVEYDILRHDLTSEQIAVYDTYCEAWTIIHQNLEAALELTGIVDGLENKTLNSGAKAAARSRFE
;
A
#
# COMPACT_ATOMS: atom_id res chain seq x y z
N ALA A 1 13.76 0.45 22.03
CA ALA A 1 12.72 -0.56 22.28
C ALA A 1 11.64 0.02 23.19
N ILE A 2 10.40 -0.37 23.00
CA ILE A 2 9.26 -0.06 23.87
C ILE A 2 8.91 -1.35 24.59
N MET A 3 8.96 -1.33 25.92
CA MET A 3 8.81 -2.50 26.77
C MET A 3 7.77 -2.20 27.87
N PRO A 4 7.14 -3.23 28.44
CA PRO A 4 6.31 -3.04 29.63
C PRO A 4 7.13 -2.42 30.79
N ASP A 5 6.49 -1.66 31.67
CA ASP A 5 7.17 -0.93 32.75
C ASP A 5 7.90 -1.84 33.73
N TRP A 6 7.45 -3.08 33.90
CA TRP A 6 8.13 -4.06 34.77
C TRP A 6 9.51 -4.52 34.22
N PHE A 7 9.81 -4.29 32.93
CA PHE A 7 11.12 -4.55 32.36
C PHE A 7 12.07 -3.38 32.67
N SER A 8 12.62 -3.38 33.84
CA SER A 8 13.51 -2.31 34.33
C SER A 8 14.58 -2.86 35.28
N PRO A 9 15.71 -2.14 35.47
CA PRO A 9 16.81 -2.55 36.34
C PRO A 9 16.47 -2.53 37.84
N SER A 10 15.35 -1.95 38.23
CA SER A 10 14.93 -1.81 39.63
C SER A 10 13.64 -2.58 39.97
N ALA A 11 13.17 -3.45 39.09
CA ALA A 11 11.95 -4.21 39.26
C ALA A 11 12.20 -5.67 39.66
N LYS A 12 11.11 -6.39 39.96
CA LYS A 12 11.11 -7.84 40.29
C LYS A 12 11.89 -8.71 39.29
N TYR A 13 12.11 -8.21 38.08
CA TYR A 13 12.78 -8.92 36.98
C TYR A 13 14.14 -8.32 36.61
N GLU A 14 14.86 -7.72 37.56
CA GLU A 14 16.17 -7.11 37.35
C GLU A 14 17.19 -8.07 36.70
N GLU A 15 17.21 -9.32 37.10
CA GLU A 15 18.12 -10.33 36.55
C GLU A 15 17.80 -10.61 35.08
N THR A 16 16.51 -10.75 34.72
CA THR A 16 16.07 -10.90 33.34
C THR A 16 16.44 -9.69 32.49
N PHE A 17 16.27 -8.48 33.04
CA PHE A 17 16.67 -7.25 32.37
C PHE A 17 18.16 -7.22 32.08
N ARG A 18 19.01 -7.52 33.07
CA ARG A 18 20.47 -7.56 32.92
C ARG A 18 20.91 -8.62 31.90
N ARG A 19 20.36 -9.82 31.98
CA ARG A 19 20.70 -10.93 31.09
C ARG A 19 20.29 -10.63 29.64
N THR A 20 19.13 -10.01 29.41
CA THR A 20 18.66 -9.66 28.06
C THR A 20 19.51 -8.58 27.42
N LEU A 21 20.10 -7.69 28.22
CA LEU A 21 20.92 -6.56 27.76
C LEU A 21 22.43 -6.81 27.94
N GLU A 22 22.82 -8.05 28.22
CA GLU A 22 24.23 -8.44 28.33
C GLU A 22 24.96 -8.12 27.02
N GLY A 23 26.06 -7.35 27.13
CA GLY A 23 26.81 -6.88 25.96
C GLY A 23 26.24 -5.65 25.26
N ALA A 24 25.21 -5.01 25.83
CA ALA A 24 24.64 -3.78 25.33
C ALA A 24 24.67 -2.67 26.39
N ARG A 25 24.82 -1.41 25.96
CA ARG A 25 24.72 -0.22 26.81
C ARG A 25 23.32 0.37 26.73
N VAL A 26 22.61 0.50 27.85
CA VAL A 26 21.36 1.26 27.91
C VAL A 26 21.72 2.74 28.07
N VAL A 27 21.47 3.52 27.02
CA VAL A 27 21.75 4.95 27.00
C VAL A 27 20.67 5.74 27.73
N LEU A 28 19.43 5.28 27.61
CA LEU A 28 18.27 5.96 28.16
C LEU A 28 17.15 4.98 28.50
N SER A 29 16.52 5.17 29.65
CA SER A 29 15.32 4.44 30.07
C SER A 29 14.25 5.43 30.51
N LEU A 30 13.16 5.51 29.76
CA LEU A 30 12.05 6.43 30.01
C LEU A 30 10.79 5.66 30.36
N ARG A 31 10.13 6.04 31.44
CA ARG A 31 8.83 5.51 31.84
C ARG A 31 7.72 6.45 31.40
N LEU A 32 6.71 5.89 30.75
CA LEU A 32 5.45 6.54 30.44
C LEU A 32 4.36 5.98 31.35
N ASP A 33 3.69 6.84 32.09
CA ASP A 33 2.62 6.45 33.00
C ASP A 33 1.38 5.93 32.26
N LYS A 34 0.47 5.29 33.03
CA LYS A 34 -0.79 4.79 32.52
C LYS A 34 -1.56 5.90 31.78
N GLY A 35 -1.88 5.64 30.53
CA GLY A 35 -2.57 6.62 29.68
C GLY A 35 -1.66 7.40 28.74
N GLY A 36 -0.36 7.53 29.00
CA GLY A 36 0.59 8.20 28.09
C GLY A 36 0.67 7.56 26.70
N TYR A 37 0.34 6.28 26.60
CA TYR A 37 0.34 5.52 25.34
C TYR A 37 -1.07 5.04 24.93
N ALA A 38 -2.11 5.59 25.54
CA ALA A 38 -3.51 5.17 25.32
C ALA A 38 -3.98 5.33 23.87
N LYS A 39 -3.47 6.34 23.16
CA LYS A 39 -3.73 6.55 21.71
C LYS A 39 -3.28 5.39 20.82
N HIS A 40 -2.41 4.52 21.33
CA HIS A 40 -1.88 3.36 20.63
C HIS A 40 -2.45 2.04 21.17
N GLY A 41 -3.59 2.09 21.88
CA GLY A 41 -4.36 0.91 22.28
C GLY A 41 -3.91 0.23 23.57
N THR A 42 -3.02 0.83 24.38
CA THR A 42 -2.63 0.28 25.67
C THR A 42 -2.82 1.26 26.81
N GLY A 43 -3.52 0.84 27.88
CA GLY A 43 -3.65 1.57 29.15
C GLY A 43 -2.58 1.18 30.18
N ILE A 44 -1.58 0.39 29.80
CA ILE A 44 -0.51 -0.08 30.69
C ILE A 44 0.64 0.92 30.64
N ALA A 45 1.33 1.13 31.78
CA ALA A 45 2.57 1.91 31.81
C ALA A 45 3.64 1.19 30.98
N VAL A 46 4.32 1.92 30.10
CA VAL A 46 5.36 1.38 29.22
C VAL A 46 6.69 2.08 29.47
N ARG A 47 7.75 1.42 29.08
CA ARG A 47 9.13 1.92 29.17
C ARG A 47 9.76 1.97 27.78
N VAL A 48 10.34 3.11 27.44
CA VAL A 48 11.13 3.29 26.23
C VAL A 48 12.59 3.15 26.57
N LEU A 49 13.29 2.22 25.90
CA LEU A 49 14.71 2.00 26.05
C LEU A 49 15.46 2.39 24.79
N VAL A 50 16.51 3.20 24.95
CA VAL A 50 17.51 3.44 23.92
C VAL A 50 18.73 2.61 24.25
N ILE A 51 19.07 1.66 23.38
CA ILE A 51 20.11 0.65 23.61
C ILE A 51 21.18 0.83 22.53
N ASP A 52 22.44 0.89 22.96
CA ASP A 52 23.58 0.85 22.05
C ASP A 52 24.26 -0.52 22.14
N LYS A 53 24.52 -1.18 21.01
CA LYS A 53 25.18 -2.47 20.92
C LYS A 53 26.72 -2.36 21.08
N VAL A 54 27.15 -1.59 22.05
CA VAL A 54 28.57 -1.45 22.41
C VAL A 54 28.72 -1.95 23.84
N PRO A 55 29.71 -2.83 24.15
CA PRO A 55 29.97 -3.25 25.52
C PRO A 55 30.25 -2.02 26.40
N GLY A 56 29.57 -1.91 27.52
CA GLY A 56 29.72 -0.81 28.47
C GLY A 56 28.78 -0.94 29.65
N GLU A 57 29.00 -0.10 30.68
CA GLU A 57 28.13 -0.08 31.85
C GLU A 57 26.72 0.36 31.51
N ILE A 58 25.73 -0.24 32.19
CA ILE A 58 24.32 0.12 32.08
C ILE A 58 24.11 1.44 32.82
N GLY A 59 24.35 2.56 32.15
CA GLY A 59 24.01 3.89 32.67
C GLY A 59 22.51 4.11 32.50
N VAL A 60 21.74 4.04 33.59
CA VAL A 60 20.29 4.22 33.55
C VAL A 60 19.96 5.64 34.00
N SER A 61 19.62 6.52 33.06
CA SER A 61 18.90 7.74 33.36
C SER A 61 17.40 7.45 33.31
N THR A 62 16.72 7.46 34.46
CA THR A 62 15.28 7.18 34.53
C THR A 62 14.52 8.50 34.62
N ILE A 63 13.71 8.80 33.62
CA ILE A 63 12.81 9.97 33.61
C ILE A 63 11.38 9.44 33.66
N ASN A 64 10.59 9.90 34.64
CA ASN A 64 9.17 9.62 34.75
C ASN A 64 8.39 10.82 34.18
N ARG A 65 7.56 10.60 33.15
CA ARG A 65 6.74 11.65 32.52
C ARG A 65 5.36 11.12 32.14
N GLY A 66 4.36 11.98 32.29
CA GLY A 66 2.95 11.62 32.07
C GLY A 66 2.48 11.61 30.62
N ALA A 67 3.15 12.31 29.69
CA ALA A 67 2.71 12.43 28.30
C ALA A 67 3.88 12.33 27.31
N VAL A 68 3.61 11.74 26.12
CA VAL A 68 4.60 11.56 25.05
C VAL A 68 5.17 12.90 24.56
N GLY A 69 4.34 13.95 24.48
CA GLY A 69 4.79 15.27 24.05
C GLY A 69 5.82 15.93 24.99
N GLU A 70 5.74 15.66 26.28
CA GLU A 70 6.70 16.15 27.27
C GLU A 70 8.03 15.39 27.23
N LEU A 71 8.01 14.19 26.64
CA LEU A 71 9.14 13.29 26.52
C LEU A 71 10.23 13.90 25.63
N PHE A 72 9.84 14.46 24.49
CA PHE A 72 10.76 15.08 23.53
C PHE A 72 11.40 16.36 24.08
N ALA A 73 10.69 17.11 24.93
CA ALA A 73 11.22 18.32 25.58
C ALA A 73 12.21 17.98 26.71
N ALA A 74 12.15 16.78 27.28
CA ALA A 74 12.97 16.33 28.41
C ALA A 74 14.09 15.36 28.02
N LEU A 75 14.24 15.02 26.73
CA LEU A 75 15.33 14.18 26.26
C LEU A 75 16.69 14.89 26.48
N PRO A 76 17.60 14.30 27.26
CA PRO A 76 18.97 14.78 27.24
C PRO A 76 19.56 14.60 25.83
N PRO A 77 20.51 15.43 25.40
CA PRO A 77 21.17 15.23 24.12
C PRO A 77 21.77 13.84 24.09
N VAL A 78 21.21 13.00 23.22
CA VAL A 78 21.74 11.64 22.98
C VAL A 78 23.13 11.82 22.37
N PRO A 79 24.20 11.29 22.98
CA PRO A 79 25.52 11.41 22.41
C PRO A 79 25.52 10.78 21.02
N LEU A 80 25.94 11.53 20.02
CA LEU A 80 26.10 11.05 18.65
C LEU A 80 26.95 9.77 18.71
N ARG A 81 26.49 8.73 18.05
CA ARG A 81 27.18 7.46 17.93
C ARG A 81 28.62 7.71 17.49
N ALA A 82 29.59 7.36 18.33
CA ALA A 82 30.98 7.39 17.91
C ALA A 82 31.13 6.39 16.76
N THR A 83 31.35 6.90 15.55
CA THR A 83 31.72 6.05 14.42
C THR A 83 32.98 5.28 14.82
N LEU A 84 32.91 3.95 14.80
CA LEU A 84 34.07 3.09 14.93
C LEU A 84 35.05 3.46 13.82
N ARG A 85 36.04 4.27 14.13
CA ARG A 85 37.15 4.54 13.24
C ARG A 85 38.26 3.56 13.53
N ASP A 86 38.76 2.98 12.44
CA ASP A 86 40.01 2.24 12.46
C ASP A 86 41.10 3.10 13.11
N PRO A 87 41.77 2.64 14.20
CA PRO A 87 42.73 3.45 14.93
C PRO A 87 44.02 3.76 14.15
N THR A 88 44.17 3.26 12.92
CA THR A 88 45.39 3.44 12.11
C THR A 88 45.33 4.60 11.11
N GLN A 89 44.21 5.31 10.97
CA GLN A 89 44.14 6.48 10.08
C GLN A 89 44.20 7.81 10.87
N ALA A 90 45.36 8.46 10.82
CA ALA A 90 45.54 9.82 11.33
C ALA A 90 44.69 10.82 10.55
N ALA A 91 43.80 11.52 11.24
CA ALA A 91 42.87 12.47 10.66
C ALA A 91 43.54 13.80 10.30
N ALA A 92 43.36 14.25 9.06
CA ALA A 92 43.64 15.63 8.67
C ALA A 92 42.66 16.59 9.39
N PRO A 93 43.10 17.80 9.78
CA PRO A 93 42.28 18.75 10.52
C PRO A 93 41.09 19.22 9.67
N ARG A 94 39.88 19.01 10.17
CA ARG A 94 38.64 19.49 9.53
C ARG A 94 38.39 20.95 9.92
N PRO A 95 37.91 21.81 9.00
CA PRO A 95 37.46 23.14 9.34
C PRO A 95 36.24 23.04 10.27
N LYS A 96 36.26 23.84 11.36
CA LYS A 96 35.15 23.94 12.29
C LYS A 96 33.96 24.61 11.61
N LEU A 97 33.04 23.84 11.10
CA LEU A 97 31.71 24.29 10.67
C LEU A 97 30.86 24.46 11.93
N SER A 98 30.67 25.72 12.36
CA SER A 98 29.70 26.05 13.39
C SER A 98 28.30 25.85 12.87
N LEU A 99 27.58 24.87 13.40
CA LEU A 99 26.16 24.59 13.10
C LEU A 99 25.19 25.65 13.65
N PHE A 100 25.68 26.63 14.38
CA PHE A 100 24.89 27.71 14.99
C PHE A 100 25.44 29.10 14.61
N ARG A 101 25.56 29.38 13.33
CA ARG A 101 25.63 30.75 12.88
C ARG A 101 24.20 31.26 12.80
N SER A 102 23.81 32.12 13.77
CA SER A 102 22.52 32.83 13.68
C SER A 102 22.55 33.73 12.45
N VAL A 103 21.97 33.21 11.38
CA VAL A 103 21.59 34.02 10.22
C VAL A 103 20.41 34.85 10.72
N LYS A 104 20.58 36.17 10.82
CA LYS A 104 19.44 37.09 10.96
C LYS A 104 18.55 36.82 9.75
N THR A 105 17.46 36.10 9.98
CA THR A 105 16.42 35.90 9.00
C THR A 105 15.68 37.21 8.81
N GLY A 106 16.03 37.93 7.76
CA GLY A 106 15.06 38.81 7.12
C GLY A 106 13.86 37.98 6.68
N PRO A 107 12.67 38.59 6.46
CA PRO A 107 11.49 37.84 6.08
C PRO A 107 11.82 36.95 4.86
N ALA A 108 11.66 35.63 5.04
CA ALA A 108 11.93 34.66 4.00
C ALA A 108 11.06 35.01 2.78
N ARG A 109 11.69 35.42 1.69
CA ARG A 109 10.98 35.48 0.42
C ARG A 109 10.47 34.07 0.12
N PRO A 110 9.17 33.92 -0.21
CA PRO A 110 8.66 32.62 -0.61
C PRO A 110 9.48 32.16 -1.82
N VAL A 111 10.16 31.03 -1.67
CA VAL A 111 10.80 30.36 -2.79
C VAL A 111 9.65 29.84 -3.63
N ILE A 112 9.34 30.55 -4.72
CA ILE A 112 8.39 30.08 -5.71
C ILE A 112 9.09 28.92 -6.42
N VAL A 113 8.84 27.71 -5.96
CA VAL A 113 9.22 26.49 -6.69
C VAL A 113 8.28 26.44 -7.89
N ARG A 114 8.78 26.81 -9.05
CA ARG A 114 8.02 26.71 -10.28
C ARG A 114 7.74 25.22 -10.54
N ALA A 115 6.48 24.90 -10.83
CA ALA A 115 6.13 23.63 -11.46
C ALA A 115 7.00 23.45 -12.73
N PRO A 116 7.43 22.22 -13.07
CA PRO A 116 8.26 21.99 -14.25
C PRO A 116 7.59 22.64 -15.46
N GLN A 117 8.31 23.52 -16.13
CA GLN A 117 7.80 24.16 -17.34
C GLN A 117 7.78 23.12 -18.46
N THR A 118 6.79 23.19 -19.36
CA THR A 118 6.62 22.26 -20.47
C THR A 118 7.83 22.13 -21.39
N ASN A 119 8.79 23.05 -21.31
CA ASN A 119 10.04 23.03 -22.08
C ASN A 119 11.08 22.06 -21.53
N ASP A 120 10.91 21.56 -20.30
CA ASP A 120 11.83 20.65 -19.63
C ASP A 120 11.35 19.18 -19.70
N VAL A 121 10.44 18.89 -20.62
CA VAL A 121 9.84 17.56 -20.81
C VAL A 121 10.46 16.88 -22.01
N ARG A 122 10.77 15.60 -21.87
CA ARG A 122 11.21 14.78 -22.99
C ARG A 122 10.54 13.39 -22.97
N PRO A 123 10.41 12.77 -24.17
CA PRO A 123 10.02 11.37 -24.23
C PRO A 123 11.11 10.49 -23.61
N VAL A 124 10.71 9.44 -22.92
CA VAL A 124 11.63 8.41 -22.41
C VAL A 124 12.02 7.52 -23.58
N ALA A 125 13.28 7.62 -24.03
CA ALA A 125 13.79 6.80 -25.11
C ALA A 125 14.06 5.38 -24.60
N TYR A 126 13.59 4.38 -25.33
CA TYR A 126 13.89 2.97 -25.10
C TYR A 126 13.94 2.20 -26.42
N GLU A 127 14.67 1.11 -26.42
CA GLU A 127 14.76 0.17 -27.54
C GLU A 127 13.80 -0.99 -27.28
N VAL A 128 13.06 -1.40 -28.31
CA VAL A 128 12.19 -2.58 -28.26
C VAL A 128 12.94 -3.76 -28.87
N LEU A 129 13.15 -4.80 -28.09
CA LEU A 129 13.83 -6.02 -28.54
C LEU A 129 12.91 -6.85 -29.44
N ASP A 130 13.42 -7.27 -30.61
CA ASP A 130 12.71 -8.17 -31.53
C ASP A 130 12.50 -9.55 -30.91
N GLU A 131 13.57 -10.11 -30.34
CA GLU A 131 13.50 -11.33 -29.53
C GLU A 131 13.50 -10.96 -28.06
N PRO A 132 12.73 -11.67 -27.19
CA PRO A 132 12.76 -11.41 -25.77
C PRO A 132 14.16 -11.58 -25.20
N ALA A 133 14.55 -10.72 -24.27
CA ALA A 133 15.76 -10.96 -23.49
C ALA A 133 15.70 -12.35 -22.82
N ALA A 134 16.83 -13.02 -22.78
CA ALA A 134 16.93 -14.30 -22.09
C ALA A 134 16.54 -14.13 -20.61
N MET A 135 15.84 -15.12 -20.06
CA MET A 135 15.54 -15.19 -18.64
C MET A 135 16.82 -15.01 -17.83
N GLY A 136 16.75 -14.25 -16.75
CA GLY A 136 17.85 -14.09 -15.81
C GLY A 136 18.27 -15.40 -15.15
N GLU A 137 19.37 -15.38 -14.40
CA GLU A 137 19.84 -16.55 -13.68
C GLU A 137 18.75 -17.08 -12.73
N GLN A 138 18.39 -18.35 -12.89
CA GLN A 138 17.39 -18.98 -12.05
C GLN A 138 18.03 -19.52 -10.79
N ARG A 139 17.46 -19.16 -9.64
CA ARG A 139 17.84 -19.64 -8.31
C ARG A 139 16.59 -20.17 -7.60
N GLY A 140 16.40 -21.50 -7.63
CA GLY A 140 15.21 -22.14 -7.10
C GLY A 140 13.96 -21.76 -7.89
N VAL A 141 12.97 -21.18 -7.22
CA VAL A 141 11.68 -20.77 -7.80
C VAL A 141 11.69 -19.34 -8.35
N TYR A 142 12.80 -18.60 -8.22
CA TYR A 142 12.97 -17.24 -8.69
C TYR A 142 14.04 -17.14 -9.77
N ALA A 143 13.92 -16.15 -10.63
CA ALA A 143 14.93 -15.74 -11.60
C ALA A 143 15.24 -14.25 -11.43
N ASP A 144 16.47 -13.87 -11.70
CA ASP A 144 16.90 -12.47 -11.69
C ASP A 144 16.07 -11.67 -12.69
N TYR A 145 15.46 -10.58 -12.21
CA TYR A 145 14.56 -9.79 -13.04
C TYR A 145 15.33 -8.97 -14.07
N ARG A 146 14.84 -9.02 -15.30
CA ARG A 146 15.25 -8.15 -16.42
C ARG A 146 14.04 -7.82 -17.27
N PRO A 147 13.84 -6.55 -17.69
CA PRO A 147 12.84 -6.22 -18.69
C PRO A 147 12.99 -7.11 -19.93
N SER A 148 11.93 -7.81 -20.31
CA SER A 148 12.01 -8.83 -21.36
C SER A 148 11.97 -8.26 -22.78
N ARG A 149 11.44 -7.04 -22.95
CA ARG A 149 11.14 -6.44 -24.26
C ARG A 149 11.72 -5.04 -24.46
N VAL A 150 12.15 -4.37 -23.40
CA VAL A 150 12.61 -2.99 -23.48
C VAL A 150 14.00 -2.83 -22.87
N VAL A 151 14.83 -2.04 -23.52
CA VAL A 151 16.13 -1.60 -23.00
C VAL A 151 16.07 -0.08 -22.86
N ILE A 152 16.25 0.41 -21.65
CA ILE A 152 16.16 1.83 -21.31
C ILE A 152 17.53 2.31 -20.85
N ALA A 153 18.33 2.83 -21.79
CA ALA A 153 19.75 3.17 -21.57
C ALA A 153 19.96 4.24 -20.48
N GLU A 154 19.02 5.17 -20.34
CA GLU A 154 19.12 6.27 -19.38
C GLU A 154 18.47 5.97 -18.01
N ALA A 155 17.96 4.75 -17.83
CA ALA A 155 17.38 4.35 -16.55
C ALA A 155 18.43 4.23 -15.45
N GLY A 156 18.00 4.46 -14.20
CA GLY A 156 18.79 4.13 -13.02
C GLY A 156 18.80 2.62 -12.77
N GLU A 157 19.76 2.19 -11.98
CA GLU A 157 19.71 0.85 -11.39
C GLU A 157 18.71 0.85 -10.21
N HIS A 158 18.00 -0.27 -10.03
CA HIS A 158 17.19 -0.42 -8.84
C HIS A 158 18.12 -0.59 -7.62
N PRO A 159 17.88 0.11 -6.50
CA PRO A 159 18.80 0.08 -5.35
C PRO A 159 18.92 -1.31 -4.70
N THR A 160 17.96 -2.19 -4.97
CA THR A 160 17.96 -3.58 -4.51
C THR A 160 17.78 -4.50 -5.71
N HIS A 161 18.46 -5.63 -5.70
CA HIS A 161 18.31 -6.65 -6.74
C HIS A 161 16.88 -7.18 -6.79
N LEU A 162 16.27 -7.15 -7.97
CA LEU A 162 14.91 -7.61 -8.20
C LEU A 162 14.91 -9.02 -8.79
N VAL A 163 13.91 -9.80 -8.41
CA VAL A 163 13.63 -11.14 -8.90
C VAL A 163 12.15 -11.25 -9.29
N GLU A 164 11.85 -12.21 -10.14
CA GLU A 164 10.47 -12.64 -10.41
C GLU A 164 10.37 -14.18 -10.30
N SER A 165 9.16 -14.73 -10.17
CA SER A 165 9.03 -16.19 -10.18
C SER A 165 9.50 -16.75 -11.53
N ALA A 166 10.11 -17.94 -11.52
CA ALA A 166 10.60 -18.57 -12.74
C ALA A 166 9.47 -18.80 -13.78
N ALA A 167 8.26 -19.05 -13.30
CA ALA A 167 7.07 -19.16 -14.14
C ALA A 167 6.75 -17.85 -14.87
N MET A 168 6.83 -16.72 -14.16
CA MET A 168 6.63 -15.40 -14.76
C MET A 168 7.80 -15.01 -15.68
N ALA A 169 9.02 -15.35 -15.31
CA ALA A 169 10.22 -15.10 -16.12
C ALA A 169 10.20 -15.83 -17.47
N SER A 170 9.52 -16.98 -17.55
CA SER A 170 9.39 -17.76 -18.78
C SER A 170 8.46 -17.12 -19.83
N ILE A 171 7.73 -16.08 -19.46
CA ILE A 171 6.76 -15.38 -20.33
C ILE A 171 7.27 -13.97 -20.60
N ALA A 172 7.41 -13.65 -21.88
CA ALA A 172 7.73 -12.29 -22.30
C ALA A 172 6.47 -11.42 -22.37
N ALA A 173 6.57 -10.18 -21.96
CA ALA A 173 5.54 -9.19 -22.24
C ALA A 173 5.46 -8.88 -23.75
N PRO A 174 4.37 -8.32 -24.29
CA PRO A 174 4.27 -7.93 -25.68
C PRO A 174 5.23 -6.75 -26.00
N LYS A 175 5.47 -6.50 -27.28
CA LYS A 175 6.21 -5.31 -27.71
C LYS A 175 5.36 -4.06 -27.45
N PRO A 176 5.83 -3.11 -26.62
CA PRO A 176 5.09 -1.88 -26.37
C PRO A 176 5.37 -0.85 -27.47
N ASN A 177 4.41 0.04 -27.70
CA ASN A 177 4.55 1.20 -28.57
C ASN A 177 4.44 2.53 -27.79
N TYR A 178 3.95 2.49 -26.56
CA TYR A 178 3.73 3.67 -25.76
C TYR A 178 5.02 4.30 -25.27
N VAL A 179 5.19 5.58 -25.55
CA VAL A 179 6.35 6.37 -25.11
C VAL A 179 5.94 7.33 -23.99
N PRO A 180 6.41 7.11 -22.74
CA PRO A 180 6.17 8.03 -21.66
C PRO A 180 6.87 9.37 -21.89
N SER A 181 6.29 10.44 -21.32
CA SER A 181 6.89 11.77 -21.26
C SER A 181 7.14 12.16 -19.82
N LEU A 182 8.38 12.44 -19.47
CA LEU A 182 8.78 12.79 -18.12
C LEU A 182 9.61 14.08 -18.10
N PRO A 183 9.71 14.80 -16.96
CA PRO A 183 10.63 15.91 -16.84
C PRO A 183 12.06 15.46 -17.16
N GLU A 184 12.80 16.26 -17.88
CA GLU A 184 14.18 15.95 -18.26
C GLU A 184 15.03 15.57 -17.06
N ARG A 185 14.89 16.31 -15.94
CA ARG A 185 15.58 16.02 -14.69
C ARG A 185 15.27 14.62 -14.14
N THR A 186 14.01 14.16 -14.25
CA THR A 186 13.60 12.83 -13.75
C THR A 186 14.36 11.73 -14.48
N VAL A 187 14.60 11.91 -15.77
CA VAL A 187 15.32 10.94 -16.62
C VAL A 187 16.83 11.10 -16.43
N THR A 188 17.38 12.33 -16.59
CA THR A 188 18.84 12.57 -16.54
C THR A 188 19.45 12.30 -15.17
N ALA A 189 18.73 12.60 -14.09
CA ALA A 189 19.14 12.28 -12.72
C ALA A 189 18.87 10.80 -12.33
N ARG A 190 18.33 9.99 -13.26
CA ARG A 190 18.04 8.56 -13.05
C ARG A 190 17.21 8.30 -11.80
N LEU A 191 16.16 9.11 -11.58
CA LEU A 191 15.31 9.01 -10.41
C LEU A 191 14.41 7.76 -10.40
N LEU A 192 14.28 7.11 -11.56
CA LEU A 192 13.54 5.87 -11.78
C LEU A 192 14.46 4.80 -12.35
N SER A 193 14.32 3.58 -11.86
CA SER A 193 15.01 2.41 -12.39
C SER A 193 14.36 1.92 -13.69
N ALA A 194 15.09 1.08 -14.44
CA ALA A 194 14.57 0.46 -15.66
C ALA A 194 13.26 -0.31 -15.39
N ALA A 195 13.18 -1.06 -14.29
CA ALA A 195 11.97 -1.77 -13.88
C ALA A 195 10.81 -0.82 -13.58
N GLN A 196 11.07 0.33 -12.96
CA GLN A 196 10.04 1.32 -12.66
C GLN A 196 9.56 2.06 -13.92
N LEU A 197 10.45 2.38 -14.84
CA LEU A 197 10.10 2.98 -16.15
C LEU A 197 9.33 2.00 -17.03
N GLU A 198 9.70 0.71 -17.00
CA GLU A 198 8.96 -0.34 -17.69
C GLU A 198 7.48 -0.38 -17.26
N THR A 199 7.20 -0.18 -15.97
CA THR A 199 5.82 -0.07 -15.48
C THR A 199 5.07 1.10 -16.12
N VAL A 200 5.71 2.27 -16.26
CA VAL A 200 5.08 3.43 -16.92
C VAL A 200 4.80 3.14 -18.39
N ILE A 201 5.72 2.44 -19.08
CA ILE A 201 5.55 2.05 -20.48
C ILE A 201 4.34 1.11 -20.62
N TYR A 202 4.28 0.02 -19.86
CA TYR A 202 3.19 -0.97 -19.99
C TYR A 202 1.86 -0.48 -19.44
N ALA A 203 1.84 0.34 -18.40
CA ALA A 203 0.62 0.99 -17.95
C ALA A 203 0.06 1.93 -19.03
N GLY A 204 0.91 2.74 -19.65
CA GLY A 204 0.52 3.58 -20.78
C GLY A 204 0.04 2.81 -21.99
N GLU A 205 0.70 1.69 -22.32
CA GLU A 205 0.28 0.78 -23.39
C GLU A 205 -1.09 0.15 -23.09
N ALA A 206 -1.32 -0.33 -21.87
CA ALA A 206 -2.60 -0.87 -21.45
C ALA A 206 -3.72 0.17 -21.58
N TRP A 207 -3.46 1.40 -21.13
CA TRP A 207 -4.43 2.50 -21.19
C TRP A 207 -4.71 3.05 -22.60
N SER A 208 -3.92 2.67 -23.60
CA SER A 208 -4.21 3.01 -25.01
C SER A 208 -5.22 2.07 -25.65
N ARG A 209 -5.63 1.03 -24.95
CA ARG A 209 -6.61 0.04 -25.41
C ARG A 209 -7.91 0.14 -24.61
N ASP A 210 -9.00 -0.35 -25.20
CA ASP A 210 -10.28 -0.49 -24.54
C ASP A 210 -10.59 -1.98 -24.26
N LEU A 211 -11.45 -2.24 -23.29
CA LEU A 211 -12.04 -3.56 -23.08
C LEU A 211 -12.83 -3.99 -24.31
N HIS A 212 -12.91 -5.30 -24.54
CA HIS A 212 -13.76 -5.82 -25.60
C HIS A 212 -15.23 -5.53 -25.32
N GLY A 213 -15.93 -4.97 -26.31
CA GLY A 213 -17.34 -4.63 -26.21
C GLY A 213 -17.59 -3.23 -25.66
N ARG A 214 -18.87 -2.89 -25.58
CA ARG A 214 -19.39 -1.67 -25.00
C ARG A 214 -20.27 -2.01 -23.81
N PHE A 215 -20.31 -1.13 -22.85
CA PHE A 215 -20.99 -1.42 -21.58
C PHE A 215 -21.81 -0.22 -21.12
N SER A 216 -22.92 -0.51 -20.48
CA SER A 216 -23.66 0.43 -19.64
C SER A 216 -23.42 0.12 -18.16
N HIS A 217 -23.55 1.15 -17.33
CA HIS A 217 -23.50 1.02 -15.87
C HIS A 217 -24.85 1.51 -15.31
N PRO A 218 -25.82 0.57 -15.12
CA PRO A 218 -27.13 0.94 -14.58
C PRO A 218 -27.02 1.47 -13.15
N ALA A 219 -27.83 2.47 -12.83
CA ALA A 219 -27.85 3.08 -11.50
C ALA A 219 -28.15 2.03 -10.41
N GLY A 220 -27.32 2.01 -9.37
CA GLY A 220 -27.46 1.07 -8.25
C GLY A 220 -26.87 -0.33 -8.49
N GLU A 221 -26.36 -0.63 -9.66
CA GLU A 221 -25.70 -1.91 -9.95
C GLU A 221 -24.17 -1.78 -9.81
N VAL A 222 -23.52 -2.81 -9.31
CA VAL A 222 -22.05 -2.87 -9.18
C VAL A 222 -21.40 -3.38 -10.45
N ALA A 223 -22.07 -4.23 -11.19
CA ALA A 223 -21.55 -4.85 -12.41
C ALA A 223 -21.84 -3.99 -13.65
N LEU A 224 -20.89 -3.98 -14.59
CA LEU A 224 -21.13 -3.50 -15.95
C LEU A 224 -22.01 -4.49 -16.70
N LYS A 225 -22.91 -3.98 -17.54
CA LYS A 225 -23.71 -4.78 -18.48
C LYS A 225 -23.24 -4.53 -19.89
N GLU A 226 -23.10 -5.61 -20.67
CA GLU A 226 -22.85 -5.48 -22.10
C GLU A 226 -24.02 -4.76 -22.77
N ASP A 227 -23.70 -3.73 -23.56
CA ASP A 227 -24.67 -2.87 -24.21
C ASP A 227 -24.04 -2.32 -25.50
N PRO A 228 -24.55 -2.70 -26.68
CA PRO A 228 -24.02 -2.21 -27.95
C PRO A 228 -24.03 -0.68 -28.10
N GLU A 229 -24.97 0.01 -27.46
CA GLU A 229 -25.06 1.46 -27.42
C GLU A 229 -24.32 2.09 -26.23
N GLY A 230 -23.69 1.24 -25.40
CA GLY A 230 -22.95 1.64 -24.21
C GLY A 230 -21.64 2.36 -24.51
N LYS A 231 -20.90 2.67 -23.44
CA LYS A 231 -19.60 3.34 -23.51
C LYS A 231 -18.44 2.34 -23.66
N LEU A 232 -17.35 2.79 -24.25
CA LEU A 232 -16.07 2.07 -24.25
C LEU A 232 -15.37 2.32 -22.91
N TYR A 233 -14.83 1.27 -22.34
CA TYR A 233 -14.10 1.31 -21.08
C TYR A 233 -12.62 1.06 -21.33
N ARG A 234 -11.78 1.99 -20.86
CA ARG A 234 -10.33 1.89 -20.99
C ARG A 234 -9.79 0.69 -20.19
N THR A 235 -8.88 -0.07 -20.78
CA THR A 235 -8.19 -1.17 -20.09
C THR A 235 -7.37 -0.64 -18.93
N GLY A 236 -7.28 -1.40 -17.84
CA GLY A 236 -6.46 -1.10 -16.66
C GLY A 236 -5.11 -1.80 -16.69
N PHE A 237 -4.28 -1.54 -15.68
CA PHE A 237 -2.99 -2.18 -15.49
C PHE A 237 -2.82 -2.60 -14.03
N PHE A 238 -2.21 -3.78 -13.81
CA PHE A 238 -1.97 -4.30 -12.46
C PHE A 238 -0.46 -4.37 -12.16
N LEU A 239 -0.05 -3.67 -11.12
CA LEU A 239 1.30 -3.68 -10.58
C LEU A 239 1.35 -4.59 -9.35
N GLY A 240 1.86 -5.80 -9.54
CA GLY A 240 1.97 -6.86 -8.53
C GLY A 240 3.30 -6.89 -7.80
N ASP A 241 4.09 -5.83 -7.86
CA ASP A 241 5.41 -5.78 -7.23
C ASP A 241 5.35 -6.00 -5.72
N GLY A 242 6.32 -6.72 -5.19
CA GLY A 242 6.50 -6.94 -3.77
C GLY A 242 6.79 -5.66 -3.00
N THR A 243 6.68 -5.74 -1.66
CA THR A 243 7.05 -4.64 -0.77
C THR A 243 8.52 -4.25 -0.97
N GLY A 244 8.81 -2.96 -1.05
CA GLY A 244 10.16 -2.43 -1.24
C GLY A 244 10.58 -2.22 -2.70
N ALA A 245 9.87 -2.76 -3.70
CA ALA A 245 10.16 -2.50 -5.12
C ALA A 245 9.78 -1.09 -5.60
N GLY A 246 9.20 -0.26 -4.73
CA GLY A 246 8.88 1.13 -5.02
C GLY A 246 7.57 1.33 -5.80
N LYS A 247 6.52 0.56 -5.49
CA LYS A 247 5.18 0.70 -6.10
C LYS A 247 4.65 2.13 -6.07
N GLY A 248 4.76 2.82 -4.92
CA GLY A 248 4.30 4.21 -4.79
C GLY A 248 5.00 5.15 -5.78
N ARG A 249 6.32 5.00 -5.95
CA ARG A 249 7.07 5.79 -6.93
C ARG A 249 6.70 5.46 -8.37
N GLN A 250 6.38 4.22 -8.67
CA GLN A 250 5.89 3.80 -9.99
C GLN A 250 4.50 4.38 -10.27
N ALA A 251 3.60 4.33 -9.30
CA ALA A 251 2.28 4.95 -9.40
C ALA A 251 2.39 6.47 -9.60
N ALA A 252 3.26 7.13 -8.84
CA ALA A 252 3.56 8.55 -9.01
C ALA A 252 4.10 8.85 -10.42
N ALA A 253 4.99 8.01 -10.96
CA ALA A 253 5.55 8.18 -12.31
C ALA A 253 4.48 8.00 -13.41
N CYS A 254 3.55 7.07 -13.24
CA CYS A 254 2.40 6.91 -14.12
C CYS A 254 1.49 8.16 -14.10
N ILE A 255 1.26 8.74 -12.93
CA ILE A 255 0.54 10.01 -12.81
C ILE A 255 1.32 11.15 -13.47
N LEU A 256 2.63 11.24 -13.24
CA LEU A 256 3.47 12.31 -13.75
C LEU A 256 3.48 12.35 -15.29
N ASP A 257 3.58 11.18 -15.93
CA ASP A 257 3.44 11.07 -17.39
C ASP A 257 2.12 11.66 -17.90
N GLN A 258 1.01 11.33 -17.24
CA GLN A 258 -0.31 11.84 -17.61
C GLN A 258 -0.48 13.32 -17.24
N TRP A 259 0.09 13.75 -16.12
CA TRP A 259 0.10 15.15 -15.69
C TRP A 259 0.74 16.05 -16.74
N ILE A 260 1.87 15.62 -17.28
CA ILE A 260 2.59 16.32 -18.34
C ILE A 260 1.78 16.37 -19.65
N LYS A 261 1.05 15.30 -19.94
CA LYS A 261 0.15 15.22 -21.11
C LYS A 261 -1.14 16.03 -20.98
N GLY A 262 -1.29 16.78 -19.88
CA GLY A 262 -2.41 17.70 -19.66
C GLY A 262 -3.55 17.15 -18.80
N ASN A 263 -3.51 15.90 -18.40
CA ASN A 263 -4.47 15.36 -17.44
C ASN A 263 -4.06 15.82 -16.03
N ARG A 264 -4.76 16.79 -15.48
CA ARG A 264 -4.37 17.49 -14.24
C ARG A 264 -5.14 17.05 -13.01
N ARG A 265 -6.14 16.19 -13.14
CA ARG A 265 -6.91 15.63 -12.04
C ARG A 265 -6.65 14.14 -11.96
N HIS A 266 -6.20 13.67 -10.79
CA HIS A 266 -5.92 12.25 -10.53
C HIS A 266 -6.50 11.87 -9.17
N ILE A 267 -6.70 10.58 -8.94
CA ILE A 267 -7.24 10.03 -7.71
C ILE A 267 -6.26 8.97 -7.21
N TRP A 268 -5.81 9.09 -5.95
CA TRP A 268 -4.96 8.11 -5.29
C TRP A 268 -5.68 7.55 -4.08
N ILE A 269 -6.13 6.31 -4.19
CA ILE A 269 -6.83 5.61 -3.12
C ILE A 269 -5.84 4.71 -2.42
N SER A 270 -5.79 4.76 -1.08
CA SER A 270 -4.88 3.93 -0.28
C SER A 270 -5.54 3.46 1.00
N LYS A 271 -4.86 2.60 1.76
CA LYS A 271 -5.39 1.91 2.92
C LYS A 271 -5.87 2.86 4.02
N ASN A 272 -5.07 3.85 4.37
CA ASN A 272 -5.34 4.77 5.48
C ASN A 272 -4.74 6.16 5.28
N ALA A 273 -5.15 7.13 6.09
CA ALA A 273 -4.70 8.53 5.99
C ALA A 273 -3.19 8.76 6.19
N PRO A 274 -2.46 8.05 7.09
CA PRO A 274 -1.01 8.22 7.22
C PRO A 274 -0.21 7.97 5.94
N LEU A 275 -0.71 7.16 5.01
CA LEU A 275 -0.06 6.90 3.71
C LEU A 275 -0.08 8.11 2.76
N LEU A 276 -0.75 9.20 3.13
CA LEU A 276 -0.65 10.49 2.44
C LEU A 276 0.80 11.00 2.40
N GLU A 277 1.51 10.87 3.51
CA GLU A 277 2.92 11.29 3.59
C GLU A 277 3.82 10.46 2.67
N ASP A 278 3.53 9.16 2.57
CA ASP A 278 4.24 8.27 1.66
C ASP A 278 3.98 8.63 0.19
N ALA A 279 2.73 8.91 -0.17
CA ALA A 279 2.36 9.37 -1.51
C ALA A 279 3.05 10.72 -1.84
N GLN A 280 3.07 11.66 -0.91
CA GLN A 280 3.77 12.95 -1.06
C GLN A 280 5.28 12.77 -1.24
N ARG A 281 5.89 11.88 -0.45
CA ARG A 281 7.31 11.54 -0.58
C ARG A 281 7.62 10.97 -1.96
N ASP A 282 6.85 10.01 -2.43
CA ASP A 282 7.08 9.34 -3.72
C ASP A 282 6.84 10.28 -4.91
N TRP A 283 5.82 11.13 -4.83
CA TRP A 283 5.54 12.18 -5.82
C TRP A 283 6.66 13.22 -5.88
N THR A 284 7.12 13.68 -4.72
CA THR A 284 8.19 14.69 -4.62
C THR A 284 9.53 14.14 -5.10
N ALA A 285 9.81 12.86 -4.85
CA ALA A 285 11.04 12.21 -5.25
C ALA A 285 11.26 12.20 -6.78
N ILE A 286 10.20 12.34 -7.57
CA ILE A 286 10.27 12.37 -9.04
C ILE A 286 10.02 13.77 -9.62
N GLY A 287 9.93 14.79 -8.79
CA GLY A 287 9.86 16.20 -9.20
C GLY A 287 8.50 16.88 -9.02
N GLY A 288 7.51 16.22 -8.45
CA GLY A 288 6.23 16.83 -8.07
C GLY A 288 6.33 17.68 -6.81
N LEU A 289 5.28 18.44 -6.50
CA LEU A 289 5.18 19.24 -5.28
C LEU A 289 4.27 18.56 -4.25
N PRO A 290 4.58 18.59 -2.95
CA PRO A 290 3.69 18.03 -1.92
C PRO A 290 2.27 18.62 -1.96
N SER A 291 2.16 19.89 -2.39
CA SER A 291 0.88 20.60 -2.53
C SER A 291 -0.02 20.05 -3.64
N ASP A 292 0.54 19.31 -4.60
CA ASP A 292 -0.24 18.70 -5.68
C ASP A 292 -1.12 17.57 -5.17
N ILE A 293 -0.75 16.96 -4.02
CA ILE A 293 -1.54 15.91 -3.38
C ILE A 293 -2.51 16.54 -2.38
N LEU A 294 -3.78 16.36 -2.65
CA LEU A 294 -4.90 16.96 -1.94
C LEU A 294 -5.55 15.91 -1.03
N ASP A 295 -5.53 16.13 0.27
CA ASP A 295 -6.29 15.30 1.20
C ASP A 295 -7.79 15.57 1.05
N LEU A 296 -8.59 14.56 0.71
CA LEU A 296 -10.04 14.68 0.60
C LEU A 296 -10.70 15.14 1.92
N ALA A 297 -10.06 14.90 3.07
CA ALA A 297 -10.57 15.34 4.35
C ALA A 297 -10.71 16.87 4.49
N ARG A 298 -10.10 17.65 3.61
CA ARG A 298 -10.23 19.13 3.56
C ARG A 298 -11.66 19.58 3.26
N TRP A 299 -12.44 18.76 2.55
CA TRP A 299 -13.82 19.05 2.19
C TRP A 299 -14.77 18.10 2.94
N LYS A 300 -15.83 18.61 3.51
CA LYS A 300 -16.87 17.77 4.11
C LYS A 300 -17.68 17.05 3.03
N ILE A 301 -18.36 15.97 3.40
CA ILE A 301 -19.28 15.28 2.49
C ILE A 301 -20.36 16.28 2.05
N GLY A 302 -20.61 16.38 0.75
CA GLY A 302 -21.56 17.32 0.15
C GLY A 302 -20.95 18.67 -0.23
N GLU A 303 -19.77 19.04 0.27
CA GLU A 303 -19.06 20.23 -0.18
C GLU A 303 -18.44 20.01 -1.57
N GLU A 304 -18.40 21.04 -2.38
CA GLU A 304 -17.70 20.99 -3.66
C GLU A 304 -16.18 20.98 -3.46
N ILE A 305 -15.48 20.08 -4.15
CA ILE A 305 -14.01 20.08 -4.18
C ILE A 305 -13.57 21.22 -5.11
N THR A 306 -13.14 22.33 -4.52
CA THR A 306 -12.83 23.57 -5.24
C THR A 306 -11.45 23.59 -5.91
N ALA A 307 -10.62 22.55 -5.71
CA ALA A 307 -9.32 22.46 -6.36
C ALA A 307 -9.48 22.20 -7.87
N PRO A 308 -8.94 23.08 -8.76
CA PRO A 308 -9.10 22.93 -10.19
C PRO A 308 -8.28 21.76 -10.77
N GLU A 309 -7.19 21.40 -10.11
CA GLU A 309 -6.28 20.31 -10.46
C GLU A 309 -5.66 19.71 -9.20
N GLY A 310 -5.07 18.54 -9.30
CA GLY A 310 -4.37 17.87 -8.20
C GLY A 310 -4.51 16.36 -8.23
N ILE A 311 -3.86 15.71 -7.27
CA ILE A 311 -3.96 14.28 -6.98
C ILE A 311 -4.78 14.15 -5.70
N LEU A 312 -6.04 13.76 -5.84
CA LEU A 312 -6.94 13.62 -4.70
C LEU A 312 -6.63 12.32 -3.94
N PHE A 313 -6.10 12.45 -2.73
CA PHE A 313 -5.80 11.31 -1.87
C PHE A 313 -7.03 10.91 -1.05
N VAL A 314 -7.38 9.62 -1.10
CA VAL A 314 -8.62 9.09 -0.52
C VAL A 314 -8.35 7.77 0.21
N PRO A 315 -8.50 7.68 1.52
CA PRO A 315 -8.52 6.38 2.20
C PRO A 315 -9.73 5.53 1.79
N TYR A 316 -9.55 4.19 1.61
CA TYR A 316 -10.67 3.29 1.28
C TYR A 316 -11.85 3.42 2.24
N GLY A 317 -11.57 3.53 3.53
CA GLY A 317 -12.62 3.74 4.54
C GLY A 317 -13.43 5.03 4.32
N THR A 318 -12.79 6.08 3.77
CA THR A 318 -13.45 7.35 3.43
C THR A 318 -14.28 7.21 2.16
N LEU A 319 -13.78 6.49 1.14
CA LEU A 319 -14.47 6.31 -0.13
C LEU A 319 -15.89 5.72 0.03
N ARG A 320 -16.06 4.78 0.97
CA ARG A 320 -17.37 4.15 1.28
C ARG A 320 -18.32 5.03 2.10
N SER A 321 -17.87 6.19 2.58
CA SER A 321 -18.66 7.02 3.50
C SER A 321 -19.80 7.73 2.77
N SER A 322 -20.99 7.72 3.40
CA SER A 322 -22.20 8.33 2.88
C SER A 322 -22.92 9.15 3.96
N ARG A 323 -23.71 10.12 3.54
CA ARG A 323 -24.75 10.82 4.30
C ARG A 323 -26.08 10.63 3.59
N VAL A 324 -27.16 11.07 4.21
CA VAL A 324 -28.53 10.88 3.69
C VAL A 324 -28.72 11.40 2.27
N GLU A 325 -28.04 12.48 1.90
CA GLU A 325 -28.25 13.17 0.62
C GLU A 325 -27.05 13.11 -0.33
N ASP A 326 -25.87 12.62 0.11
CA ASP A 326 -24.66 12.60 -0.73
C ASP A 326 -23.66 11.56 -0.25
N THR A 327 -22.82 11.08 -1.17
CA THR A 327 -21.73 10.15 -0.86
C THR A 327 -20.36 10.76 -1.19
N ARG A 328 -19.31 10.22 -0.58
CA ARG A 328 -17.94 10.57 -0.98
C ARG A 328 -17.65 10.19 -2.43
N LEU A 329 -18.24 9.10 -2.89
CA LEU A 329 -18.13 8.67 -4.27
C LEU A 329 -18.69 9.73 -5.22
N ASP A 330 -19.92 10.21 -4.98
CA ASP A 330 -20.55 11.24 -5.83
C ASP A 330 -19.75 12.55 -5.83
N GLN A 331 -19.24 12.95 -4.66
CA GLN A 331 -18.39 14.12 -4.52
C GLN A 331 -17.12 14.01 -5.36
N ILE A 332 -16.44 12.86 -5.35
CA ILE A 332 -15.24 12.58 -6.14
C ILE A 332 -15.58 12.56 -7.63
N VAL A 333 -16.66 11.90 -8.02
CA VAL A 333 -17.11 11.83 -9.43
C VAL A 333 -17.45 13.21 -9.98
N ARG A 334 -18.15 14.05 -9.20
CA ARG A 334 -18.43 15.44 -9.61
C ARG A 334 -17.15 16.25 -9.82
N TRP A 335 -16.15 16.10 -8.93
CA TRP A 335 -14.85 16.74 -9.09
C TRP A 335 -14.08 16.21 -10.30
N ALA A 336 -14.10 14.91 -10.53
CA ALA A 336 -13.47 14.29 -11.68
C ALA A 336 -14.04 14.83 -13.00
N GLY A 337 -15.35 14.91 -13.10
CA GLY A 337 -16.08 15.34 -14.31
C GLY A 337 -16.37 14.17 -15.26
N GLU A 338 -17.32 14.38 -16.17
CA GLU A 338 -17.80 13.32 -17.09
C GLU A 338 -16.72 12.81 -18.05
N ASP A 339 -15.85 13.71 -18.54
CA ASP A 339 -14.76 13.41 -19.48
C ASP A 339 -13.44 13.06 -18.77
N TYR A 340 -13.53 12.49 -17.57
CA TYR A 340 -12.35 12.18 -16.78
C TYR A 340 -11.42 11.18 -17.46
N GLU A 341 -10.21 11.62 -17.74
CA GLU A 341 -9.13 10.80 -18.32
C GLU A 341 -7.90 10.68 -17.40
N GLY A 342 -8.01 11.13 -16.15
CA GLY A 342 -6.95 11.03 -15.17
C GLY A 342 -6.65 9.60 -14.76
N VAL A 343 -5.60 9.45 -13.94
CA VAL A 343 -5.22 8.15 -13.36
C VAL A 343 -5.97 7.96 -12.04
N ILE A 344 -6.56 6.80 -11.87
CA ILE A 344 -7.05 6.28 -10.58
C ILE A 344 -6.05 5.22 -10.13
N VAL A 345 -5.33 5.49 -9.05
CA VAL A 345 -4.46 4.53 -8.37
C VAL A 345 -5.24 3.88 -7.24
N PHE A 346 -5.39 2.57 -7.30
CA PHE A 346 -5.82 1.74 -6.18
C PHE A 346 -4.58 1.13 -5.53
N ASP A 347 -4.00 1.88 -4.60
CA ASP A 347 -2.85 1.44 -3.82
C ASP A 347 -3.30 0.49 -2.71
N GLU A 348 -2.53 -0.58 -2.47
CA GLU A 348 -2.96 -1.72 -1.66
C GLU A 348 -4.32 -2.25 -2.12
N ALA A 349 -4.46 -2.48 -3.43
CA ALA A 349 -5.73 -2.82 -4.07
C ALA A 349 -6.44 -4.05 -3.46
N HIS A 350 -5.70 -4.93 -2.76
CA HIS A 350 -6.29 -6.06 -2.02
C HIS A 350 -7.29 -5.62 -0.94
N GLU A 351 -7.26 -4.36 -0.49
CA GLU A 351 -8.28 -3.80 0.42
C GLU A 351 -9.68 -3.77 -0.22
N MET A 352 -9.78 -3.88 -1.55
CA MET A 352 -11.04 -4.07 -2.26
C MET A 352 -11.48 -5.54 -2.33
N GLY A 353 -10.70 -6.45 -1.74
CA GLY A 353 -11.03 -7.88 -1.69
C GLY A 353 -12.42 -8.14 -1.09
N GLY A 354 -13.04 -9.24 -1.50
CA GLY A 354 -14.37 -9.61 -1.03
C GLY A 354 -15.52 -8.81 -1.63
N VAL A 355 -15.32 -8.03 -2.70
CA VAL A 355 -16.38 -7.29 -3.40
C VAL A 355 -17.50 -8.18 -3.93
N ALA A 356 -17.17 -9.42 -4.30
CA ALA A 356 -18.14 -10.40 -4.79
C ALA A 356 -19.08 -10.95 -3.70
N GLY A 357 -18.79 -10.69 -2.42
CA GLY A 357 -19.44 -11.39 -1.33
C GLY A 357 -19.00 -12.86 -1.26
N GLY A 358 -19.79 -13.71 -0.68
CA GLY A 358 -19.51 -15.15 -0.61
C GLY A 358 -20.37 -15.85 0.43
N GLU A 359 -20.26 -17.17 0.50
CA GLU A 359 -20.83 -17.95 1.59
C GLU A 359 -19.91 -17.86 2.82
N GLY A 360 -20.45 -17.43 3.93
CA GLY A 360 -19.79 -17.44 5.22
C GLY A 360 -20.40 -18.50 6.15
N ALA A 361 -19.77 -18.77 7.27
CA ALA A 361 -20.26 -19.71 8.28
C ALA A 361 -21.69 -19.39 8.78
N LEU A 362 -22.15 -18.16 8.58
CA LEU A 362 -23.48 -17.65 9.00
C LEU A 362 -24.37 -17.23 7.80
N GLY A 363 -24.18 -17.84 6.62
CA GLY A 363 -24.95 -17.57 5.40
C GLY A 363 -24.25 -16.63 4.41
N GLN A 364 -25.01 -16.04 3.45
CA GLN A 364 -24.44 -15.16 2.43
C GLN A 364 -23.83 -13.90 3.02
N LYS A 365 -22.52 -13.74 2.84
CA LYS A 365 -21.77 -12.56 3.21
C LYS A 365 -21.96 -11.47 2.16
N GLN A 366 -22.43 -10.31 2.56
CA GLN A 366 -22.50 -9.15 1.65
C GLN A 366 -21.08 -8.73 1.24
N GLY A 367 -20.93 -8.27 -0.01
CA GLY A 367 -19.65 -7.78 -0.50
C GLY A 367 -19.10 -6.63 0.33
N SER A 368 -17.77 -6.52 0.38
CA SER A 368 -17.06 -5.44 1.05
C SER A 368 -17.52 -4.07 0.55
N LEU A 369 -18.00 -3.20 1.44
CA LEU A 369 -18.47 -1.86 1.07
C LEU A 369 -17.38 -1.01 0.40
N GLN A 370 -16.13 -1.13 0.87
CA GLN A 370 -15.02 -0.41 0.25
C GLN A 370 -14.66 -0.99 -1.12
N GLY A 371 -14.76 -2.30 -1.30
CA GLY A 371 -14.61 -2.95 -2.60
C GLY A 371 -15.69 -2.52 -3.57
N ILE A 372 -16.96 -2.50 -3.13
CA ILE A 372 -18.09 -2.01 -3.92
C ILE A 372 -17.87 -0.56 -4.34
N ALA A 373 -17.50 0.33 -3.42
CA ALA A 373 -17.25 1.74 -3.72
C ALA A 373 -16.10 1.92 -4.73
N GLY A 374 -15.03 1.13 -4.61
CA GLY A 374 -13.93 1.14 -5.57
C GLY A 374 -14.33 0.65 -6.98
N VAL A 375 -15.18 -0.37 -7.06
CA VAL A 375 -15.73 -0.85 -8.34
C VAL A 375 -16.68 0.18 -8.95
N LEU A 376 -17.56 0.78 -8.15
CA LEU A 376 -18.47 1.83 -8.62
C LEU A 376 -17.71 3.04 -9.17
N LEU A 377 -16.64 3.48 -8.48
CA LEU A 377 -15.82 4.61 -8.95
C LEU A 377 -15.25 4.36 -10.35
N GLN A 378 -14.64 3.20 -10.56
CA GLN A 378 -14.06 2.88 -11.87
C GLN A 378 -15.13 2.64 -12.94
N ASN A 379 -16.33 2.15 -12.58
CA ASN A 379 -17.43 1.94 -13.53
C ASN A 379 -18.13 3.25 -13.91
N THR A 380 -18.18 4.23 -13.02
CA THR A 380 -18.75 5.55 -13.30
C THR A 380 -17.83 6.40 -14.21
N LEU A 381 -16.52 6.12 -14.20
CA LEU A 381 -15.51 6.88 -14.97
C LEU A 381 -14.89 6.01 -16.08
N PRO A 382 -15.59 5.76 -17.20
CA PRO A 382 -15.20 4.78 -18.23
C PRO A 382 -13.84 5.07 -18.87
N ARG A 383 -13.46 6.33 -19.01
CA ARG A 383 -12.19 6.75 -19.64
C ARG A 383 -11.02 6.90 -18.65
N ALA A 384 -11.26 6.69 -17.36
CA ALA A 384 -10.20 6.69 -16.35
C ALA A 384 -9.09 5.67 -16.67
N ARG A 385 -7.85 6.06 -16.42
CA ARG A 385 -6.67 5.19 -16.45
C ARG A 385 -6.52 4.51 -15.10
N VAL A 386 -6.87 3.24 -15.01
CA VAL A 386 -6.89 2.52 -13.74
C VAL A 386 -5.58 1.77 -13.54
N LEU A 387 -4.92 2.04 -12.41
CA LEU A 387 -3.75 1.35 -11.90
C LEU A 387 -4.10 0.62 -10.61
N TYR A 388 -4.05 -0.69 -10.61
CA TYR A 388 -4.10 -1.49 -9.39
C TYR A 388 -2.68 -1.74 -8.91
N ALA A 389 -2.39 -1.50 -7.63
CA ALA A 389 -1.10 -1.77 -7.03
C ALA A 389 -1.26 -2.62 -5.76
N SER A 390 -0.72 -3.82 -5.75
CA SER A 390 -0.77 -4.71 -4.59
C SER A 390 0.30 -5.79 -4.66
N ALA A 391 1.01 -6.02 -3.56
CA ALA A 391 1.98 -7.11 -3.46
C ALA A 391 1.34 -8.51 -3.43
N THR A 392 0.05 -8.60 -3.08
CA THR A 392 -0.68 -9.86 -2.89
C THR A 392 -1.79 -10.09 -3.91
N GLY A 393 -1.82 -9.30 -5.00
CA GLY A 393 -2.90 -9.33 -5.98
C GLY A 393 -3.16 -10.68 -6.63
N ALA A 394 -2.11 -11.45 -6.91
CA ALA A 394 -2.22 -12.77 -7.53
C ALA A 394 -2.22 -13.95 -6.53
N SER A 395 -2.33 -13.69 -5.22
CA SER A 395 -2.32 -14.74 -4.19
C SER A 395 -3.69 -15.37 -3.93
N ASP A 396 -4.78 -14.67 -4.25
CA ASP A 396 -6.15 -15.13 -4.07
C ASP A 396 -7.03 -14.56 -5.19
N VAL A 397 -7.87 -15.42 -5.80
CA VAL A 397 -8.79 -15.01 -6.87
C VAL A 397 -9.78 -13.93 -6.43
N ASN A 398 -10.18 -13.92 -5.16
CA ASN A 398 -11.04 -12.87 -4.61
C ASN A 398 -10.38 -11.48 -4.68
N ASN A 399 -9.04 -11.45 -4.70
CA ASN A 399 -8.24 -10.24 -4.89
C ASN A 399 -8.22 -9.74 -6.36
N LEU A 400 -8.79 -10.50 -7.30
CA LEU A 400 -8.96 -10.06 -8.69
C LEU A 400 -10.42 -9.68 -9.01
N ALA A 401 -11.37 -10.00 -8.13
CA ALA A 401 -12.81 -9.75 -8.34
C ALA A 401 -13.18 -8.26 -8.49
N TYR A 402 -12.33 -7.35 -8.03
CA TYR A 402 -12.49 -5.90 -8.19
C TYR A 402 -11.82 -5.35 -9.45
N ALA A 403 -10.98 -6.14 -10.11
CA ALA A 403 -10.14 -5.68 -11.20
C ALA A 403 -10.86 -5.69 -12.55
N VAL A 404 -12.04 -5.08 -12.61
CA VAL A 404 -12.95 -5.07 -13.77
C VAL A 404 -12.30 -4.53 -15.05
N ARG A 405 -11.25 -3.70 -14.91
CA ARG A 405 -10.56 -3.08 -16.06
C ARG A 405 -9.48 -3.97 -16.67
N LEU A 406 -9.22 -5.16 -16.13
CA LEU A 406 -8.27 -6.11 -16.72
C LEU A 406 -8.90 -7.00 -17.82
N GLY A 407 -10.23 -6.96 -17.96
CA GLY A 407 -10.92 -7.80 -18.95
C GLY A 407 -10.78 -9.30 -18.67
N LEU A 408 -10.88 -9.69 -17.40
CA LEU A 408 -10.78 -11.09 -16.98
C LEU A 408 -12.06 -11.90 -17.26
N TRP A 409 -13.18 -11.22 -17.46
CA TRP A 409 -14.48 -11.79 -17.79
C TRP A 409 -15.25 -10.85 -18.73
N GLY A 410 -16.31 -11.35 -19.33
CA GLY A 410 -17.15 -10.63 -20.29
C GLY A 410 -16.78 -10.92 -21.74
N PRO A 411 -17.23 -10.06 -22.67
CA PRO A 411 -17.05 -10.28 -24.11
C PRO A 411 -15.58 -10.50 -24.50
N GLY A 412 -15.34 -11.50 -25.34
CA GLY A 412 -14.01 -11.83 -25.86
C GLY A 412 -13.10 -12.57 -24.86
N THR A 413 -13.62 -12.99 -23.72
CA THR A 413 -12.89 -13.77 -22.71
C THR A 413 -13.45 -15.20 -22.57
N ALA A 414 -12.73 -16.07 -21.84
CA ALA A 414 -13.18 -17.43 -21.56
C ALA A 414 -14.34 -17.48 -20.53
N PHE A 415 -14.55 -16.43 -19.75
CA PHE A 415 -15.52 -16.39 -18.67
C PHE A 415 -16.60 -15.34 -18.96
N ALA A 416 -17.85 -15.76 -19.03
CA ALA A 416 -18.95 -14.86 -19.34
C ALA A 416 -19.22 -13.85 -18.20
N THR A 417 -19.02 -14.27 -16.94
CA THR A 417 -19.29 -13.44 -15.76
C THR A 417 -18.15 -13.49 -14.75
N ARG A 418 -18.12 -12.48 -13.86
CA ARG A 418 -17.19 -12.43 -12.73
C ARG A 418 -17.33 -13.65 -11.82
N GLU A 419 -18.54 -14.07 -11.53
CA GLU A 419 -18.87 -15.20 -10.67
C GLU A 419 -18.32 -16.50 -11.24
N GLN A 420 -18.47 -16.71 -12.56
CA GLN A 420 -17.89 -17.84 -13.27
C GLN A 420 -16.36 -17.82 -13.17
N PHE A 421 -15.73 -16.70 -13.47
CA PHE A 421 -14.27 -16.53 -13.33
C PHE A 421 -13.79 -16.91 -11.92
N ILE A 422 -14.43 -16.35 -10.87
CA ILE A 422 -14.04 -16.61 -9.49
C ILE A 422 -14.19 -18.10 -9.14
N SER A 423 -15.30 -18.73 -9.56
CA SER A 423 -15.55 -20.14 -9.24
C SER A 423 -14.51 -21.04 -9.91
N GLU A 424 -14.30 -20.89 -11.22
CA GLU A 424 -13.40 -21.75 -11.98
C GLU A 424 -11.93 -21.58 -11.57
N ILE A 425 -11.49 -20.35 -11.29
CA ILE A 425 -10.12 -20.10 -10.82
C ILE A 425 -9.93 -20.61 -9.39
N ARG A 426 -10.94 -20.48 -8.53
CA ARG A 426 -10.89 -21.04 -7.17
C ARG A 426 -10.76 -22.56 -7.19
N ASP A 427 -11.53 -23.22 -8.03
CA ASP A 427 -11.52 -24.68 -8.18
C ASP A 427 -10.17 -25.17 -8.75
N GLY A 428 -9.54 -24.39 -9.63
CA GLY A 428 -8.21 -24.65 -10.17
C GLY A 428 -7.05 -24.28 -9.22
N GLY A 429 -7.34 -23.56 -8.14
CA GLY A 429 -6.37 -23.23 -7.09
C GLY A 429 -5.17 -22.40 -7.55
N ILE A 430 -4.01 -22.65 -6.93
CA ILE A 430 -2.76 -21.88 -7.19
C ILE A 430 -2.33 -21.99 -8.66
N ALA A 431 -2.49 -23.17 -9.28
CA ALA A 431 -2.08 -23.37 -10.67
C ALA A 431 -2.91 -22.50 -11.64
N ALA A 432 -4.22 -22.38 -11.40
CA ALA A 432 -5.07 -21.49 -12.22
C ALA A 432 -4.72 -20.02 -12.01
N MET A 433 -4.44 -19.60 -10.78
CA MET A 433 -3.98 -18.24 -10.49
C MET A 433 -2.67 -17.91 -11.19
N GLU A 434 -1.72 -18.85 -11.22
CA GLU A 434 -0.46 -18.68 -11.95
C GLU A 434 -0.69 -18.52 -13.45
N LEU A 435 -1.60 -19.31 -14.05
CA LEU A 435 -1.97 -19.16 -15.45
C LEU A 435 -2.57 -17.79 -15.74
N VAL A 436 -3.49 -17.30 -14.89
CA VAL A 436 -4.06 -15.94 -15.03
C VAL A 436 -2.96 -14.87 -14.98
N ALA A 437 -2.02 -14.97 -14.04
CA ALA A 437 -0.92 -14.02 -13.92
C ALA A 437 -0.03 -14.03 -15.17
N ARG A 438 0.27 -15.22 -15.73
CA ARG A 438 1.06 -15.38 -16.95
C ARG A 438 0.34 -14.80 -18.17
N ASP A 439 -0.96 -15.04 -18.31
CA ASP A 439 -1.78 -14.52 -19.40
C ASP A 439 -1.88 -12.99 -19.33
N LEU A 440 -2.05 -12.44 -18.15
CA LEU A 440 -2.02 -10.98 -17.92
C LEU A 440 -0.66 -10.37 -18.29
N LYS A 441 0.47 -11.04 -17.94
CA LYS A 441 1.81 -10.61 -18.36
C LYS A 441 1.96 -10.68 -19.87
N ALA A 442 1.56 -11.80 -20.49
CA ALA A 442 1.59 -11.99 -21.94
C ALA A 442 0.75 -10.95 -22.69
N SER A 443 -0.32 -10.45 -22.06
CA SER A 443 -1.17 -9.37 -22.57
C SER A 443 -0.64 -7.97 -22.28
N GLY A 444 0.44 -7.84 -21.51
CA GLY A 444 1.01 -6.55 -21.10
C GLY A 444 0.18 -5.79 -20.09
N LEU A 445 -0.61 -6.50 -19.28
CA LEU A 445 -1.52 -5.93 -18.27
C LEU A 445 -1.05 -6.12 -16.84
N TYR A 446 0.05 -6.85 -16.64
CA TYR A 446 0.55 -7.23 -15.33
C TYR A 446 2.06 -7.29 -15.28
N LEU A 447 2.64 -6.73 -14.23
CA LEU A 447 4.04 -6.91 -13.85
C LEU A 447 4.10 -7.24 -12.35
N ALA A 448 4.98 -8.18 -11.99
CA ALA A 448 5.19 -8.57 -10.60
C ALA A 448 6.65 -8.94 -10.37
N ARG A 449 7.30 -8.15 -9.53
CA ARG A 449 8.70 -8.32 -9.15
C ARG A 449 8.80 -8.29 -7.62
N ALA A 450 9.79 -8.97 -7.08
CA ALA A 450 10.08 -9.00 -5.67
C ALA A 450 11.53 -8.59 -5.41
N LEU A 451 11.83 -8.20 -4.18
CA LEU A 451 13.20 -8.02 -3.76
C LEU A 451 13.88 -9.39 -3.63
N SER A 452 15.11 -9.48 -4.07
CA SER A 452 15.93 -10.66 -3.82
C SER A 452 16.27 -10.76 -2.34
N PHE A 453 16.07 -11.94 -1.76
CA PHE A 453 16.52 -12.27 -0.41
C PHE A 453 17.89 -12.99 -0.41
N ALA A 454 18.61 -12.98 -1.55
CA ALA A 454 19.93 -13.58 -1.63
C ALA A 454 20.88 -12.88 -0.64
N GLY A 455 21.55 -13.68 0.20
CA GLY A 455 22.45 -13.17 1.24
C GLY A 455 21.77 -12.68 2.52
N VAL A 456 20.45 -12.81 2.63
CA VAL A 456 19.73 -12.56 3.89
C VAL A 456 19.75 -13.84 4.73
N GLU A 457 20.30 -13.73 5.92
CA GLU A 457 20.26 -14.79 6.93
C GLU A 457 19.19 -14.42 7.96
N TYR A 458 18.46 -15.41 8.44
CA TYR A 458 17.50 -15.23 9.53
C TYR A 458 17.61 -16.38 10.52
N ASP A 459 17.47 -16.03 11.79
CA ASP A 459 17.36 -17.00 12.88
C ASP A 459 15.96 -16.97 13.48
N ILE A 460 15.46 -18.15 13.84
CA ILE A 460 14.21 -18.29 14.57
C ILE A 460 14.54 -18.43 16.05
N LEU A 461 14.34 -17.34 16.79
CA LEU A 461 14.39 -17.39 18.24
C LEU A 461 13.10 -18.04 18.76
N ARG A 462 13.19 -19.27 19.18
CA ARG A 462 12.10 -19.96 19.87
C ARG A 462 12.12 -19.54 21.34
N HIS A 463 10.99 -19.05 21.81
CA HIS A 463 10.76 -18.75 23.21
C HIS A 463 9.77 -19.78 23.75
N ASP A 464 10.26 -20.67 24.61
CA ASP A 464 9.39 -21.60 25.33
C ASP A 464 8.66 -20.82 26.44
N LEU A 465 7.35 -20.94 26.45
CA LEU A 465 6.52 -20.29 27.47
C LEU A 465 6.81 -20.92 28.85
N THR A 466 6.94 -20.08 29.86
CA THR A 466 6.99 -20.56 31.23
C THR A 466 5.63 -21.12 31.66
N SER A 467 5.62 -21.98 32.72
CA SER A 467 4.36 -22.53 33.24
C SER A 467 3.36 -21.42 33.65
N GLU A 468 3.87 -20.29 34.16
CA GLU A 468 3.01 -19.12 34.48
C GLU A 468 2.43 -18.49 33.22
N GLN A 469 3.20 -18.35 32.14
CA GLN A 469 2.74 -17.82 30.87
C GLN A 469 1.72 -18.74 30.19
N ILE A 470 1.95 -20.07 30.26
CA ILE A 470 1.00 -21.06 29.78
C ILE A 470 -0.32 -20.96 30.55
N ALA A 471 -0.28 -20.88 31.89
CA ALA A 471 -1.50 -20.73 32.69
C ALA A 471 -2.29 -19.47 32.37
N VAL A 472 -1.59 -18.34 32.12
CA VAL A 472 -2.23 -17.09 31.66
C VAL A 472 -2.85 -17.27 30.28
N TYR A 473 -2.12 -17.90 29.34
CA TYR A 473 -2.63 -18.15 27.99
C TYR A 473 -3.87 -19.04 28.02
N ASP A 474 -3.82 -20.14 28.77
CA ASP A 474 -4.94 -21.07 28.91
C ASP A 474 -6.17 -20.38 29.53
N THR A 475 -5.97 -19.52 30.54
CA THR A 475 -7.06 -18.72 31.14
C THR A 475 -7.71 -17.80 30.11
N TYR A 476 -6.92 -17.17 29.22
CA TYR A 476 -7.47 -16.37 28.11
C TYR A 476 -8.22 -17.24 27.11
N CYS A 477 -7.69 -18.41 26.75
CA CYS A 477 -8.37 -19.35 25.85
C CYS A 477 -9.71 -19.80 26.43
N GLU A 478 -9.76 -20.13 27.72
CA GLU A 478 -11.03 -20.48 28.41
C GLU A 478 -12.01 -19.31 28.41
N ALA A 479 -11.56 -18.11 28.75
CA ALA A 479 -12.40 -16.91 28.74
C ALA A 479 -12.97 -16.62 27.33
N TRP A 480 -12.16 -16.72 26.29
CA TRP A 480 -12.61 -16.55 24.91
C TRP A 480 -13.59 -17.65 24.48
N THR A 481 -13.38 -18.88 24.90
CA THR A 481 -14.30 -20.00 24.64
C THR A 481 -15.66 -19.74 25.27
N ILE A 482 -15.69 -19.28 26.52
CA ILE A 482 -16.94 -18.91 27.23
C ILE A 482 -17.62 -17.74 26.54
N ILE A 483 -16.87 -16.70 26.16
CA ILE A 483 -17.42 -15.54 25.42
C ILE A 483 -18.04 -15.98 24.10
N HIS A 484 -17.33 -16.82 23.34
CA HIS A 484 -17.80 -17.29 22.04
C HIS A 484 -19.07 -18.13 22.16
N GLN A 485 -19.12 -19.08 23.10
CA GLN A 485 -20.30 -19.89 23.36
C GLN A 485 -21.50 -19.06 23.83
N ASN A 486 -21.29 -18.10 24.72
CA ASN A 486 -22.33 -17.21 25.17
C ASN A 486 -22.80 -16.22 24.12
N LEU A 487 -21.91 -15.80 23.22
CA LEU A 487 -22.24 -14.95 22.09
C LEU A 487 -23.18 -15.68 21.10
N GLU A 488 -22.87 -16.95 20.76
CA GLU A 488 -23.75 -17.76 19.93
C GLU A 488 -25.13 -17.94 20.59
N ALA A 489 -25.17 -18.32 21.86
CA ALA A 489 -26.41 -18.46 22.61
C ALA A 489 -27.20 -17.12 22.71
N ALA A 490 -26.50 -16.01 22.90
CA ALA A 490 -27.13 -14.68 22.92
C ALA A 490 -27.69 -14.28 21.55
N LEU A 491 -27.00 -14.60 20.48
CA LEU A 491 -27.48 -14.35 19.11
C LEU A 491 -28.71 -15.18 18.77
N GLU A 492 -28.79 -16.43 19.24
CA GLU A 492 -29.98 -17.28 19.12
C GLU A 492 -31.15 -16.77 19.95
N LEU A 493 -30.92 -16.46 21.25
CA LEU A 493 -31.96 -15.95 22.17
C LEU A 493 -32.51 -14.60 21.73
N THR A 494 -31.71 -13.76 21.11
CA THR A 494 -32.15 -12.43 20.62
C THR A 494 -32.82 -12.51 19.24
N GLY A 495 -32.93 -13.70 18.64
CA GLY A 495 -33.50 -13.89 17.30
C GLY A 495 -32.72 -13.19 16.21
N ILE A 496 -31.47 -12.87 16.47
CA ILE A 496 -30.56 -12.27 15.50
C ILE A 496 -30.13 -13.32 14.46
N VAL A 497 -30.05 -14.59 14.88
CA VAL A 497 -29.81 -15.75 14.03
C VAL A 497 -31.07 -16.62 14.06
N ASP A 498 -31.63 -16.97 12.90
CA ASP A 498 -32.71 -17.92 12.81
C ASP A 498 -32.22 -19.31 13.21
N GLY A 499 -32.68 -19.79 14.35
CA GLY A 499 -32.19 -21.00 15.04
C GLY A 499 -32.60 -22.33 14.42
N LEU A 500 -32.99 -22.40 13.16
CA LEU A 500 -33.33 -23.63 12.46
C LEU A 500 -32.61 -23.74 11.11
N GLU A 501 -31.72 -24.69 11.07
CA GLU A 501 -31.06 -25.30 9.90
C GLU A 501 -30.22 -24.43 8.94
N ASN A 502 -30.39 -23.11 8.85
CA ASN A 502 -29.66 -22.24 7.91
C ASN A 502 -29.05 -20.99 8.56
N LYS A 503 -28.60 -20.95 9.77
CA LYS A 503 -27.84 -19.85 10.47
C LYS A 503 -27.80 -18.49 9.72
N THR A 504 -28.92 -18.06 9.15
CA THR A 504 -29.02 -16.79 8.41
C THR A 504 -29.48 -15.67 9.36
N LEU A 505 -28.75 -14.57 9.38
CA LEU A 505 -29.15 -13.35 10.09
C LEU A 505 -30.50 -12.85 9.53
N ASN A 506 -31.51 -12.62 10.37
CA ASN A 506 -32.75 -12.02 9.91
C ASN A 506 -32.54 -10.57 9.42
N SER A 507 -33.43 -10.07 8.57
CA SER A 507 -33.27 -8.78 7.89
C SER A 507 -33.16 -7.57 8.82
N GLY A 508 -33.80 -7.61 10.01
CA GLY A 508 -33.69 -6.55 11.01
C GLY A 508 -32.41 -6.59 11.81
N ALA A 509 -31.83 -7.77 12.00
CA ALA A 509 -30.58 -7.97 12.73
C ALA A 509 -29.35 -7.61 11.92
N LYS A 510 -29.42 -7.65 10.58
CA LYS A 510 -28.32 -7.22 9.69
C LYS A 510 -27.89 -5.77 9.94
N ALA A 511 -28.83 -4.88 10.20
CA ALA A 511 -28.53 -3.48 10.51
C ALA A 511 -27.94 -3.30 11.92
N ALA A 512 -28.44 -4.03 12.91
CA ALA A 512 -27.99 -3.95 14.30
C ALA A 512 -26.64 -4.66 14.52
N ALA A 513 -26.39 -5.77 13.86
CA ALA A 513 -25.10 -6.48 13.92
C ALA A 513 -23.98 -5.64 13.29
N ARG A 514 -24.24 -4.95 12.19
CA ARG A 514 -23.27 -4.04 11.56
C ARG A 514 -22.77 -2.96 12.50
N SER A 515 -23.63 -2.38 13.34
CA SER A 515 -23.22 -1.27 14.19
C SER A 515 -22.51 -1.69 15.48
N ARG A 516 -22.45 -2.99 15.79
CA ARG A 516 -21.88 -3.53 17.04
C ARG A 516 -20.62 -4.38 16.84
N PHE A 517 -20.37 -4.87 15.62
CA PHE A 517 -19.22 -5.73 15.31
C PHE A 517 -18.25 -5.12 14.28
N GLU A 518 -18.55 -3.99 13.66
CA GLU A 518 -17.63 -3.09 12.97
C GLU A 518 -17.08 -2.02 13.96
#